data_fffa8cf88d77237da6383d665c5b6cc5
#
_entry.id   fffa8cf88d77237da6383d665c5b6cc5
#
_cell.length_a   1.000
_cell.length_b   1.000
_cell.length_c   1.000
_cell.angle_alpha   90.00
_cell.angle_beta   90.00
_cell.angle_gamma   90.00
#
_symmetry.space_group_name_H-M   'P 1'
#
loop_
_entity.id
_entity.type
_entity.pdbx_description
1 polymer ?
#
loop_
_entity_poly.entity_id
_entity_poly.type
_entity_poly.pdbx_seq_one_letter_code
_entity_poly.pdbx_strand_id
1 'polypeptide(L)'
;YTWNKKFFPNPKEFMGWLHEHHMKITLNVHPADGIRAYEDAYERVATKMGMDPEKKEPVLFDVTDPKFMEVYFEELHHPMEEEGVDFWWVDWQQGTVTKVPGLDPLWMLNHYHYLDNKWKGTRPLTFSRYAGPGSHRYPIGFSGDTVITWESLQFQPYFTANASNIGYGWWSHDIGGHMMGYRDDELTARWVQLGVFSPINRLHSTDNPFNGKEPWKYNKIVESVMKAFLKLRHALVPYLYTMNYCANKEGKPLVMPMYYLEPEREEAYQVPNNYYFGSELMVSPITEKIDTKTQLGKAKTWLPSGVWYDFFNGRKYEGGRMVQLFRGIEEIPVLAREGAIVPLKNMEVFDNDTDNPKSLEIKIFPGKTGSFTLWEDEGDCVEESWVETKLEKAQEEGKDCFIIHSPQGNTKVLPEKRCWKLDFVSIFSV
;
A
#
# COMPACT_ATOMS: atom_id res chain seq x y z
N TYR A 1 -10.49 -24.27 4.08
CA TYR A 1 -11.65 -23.92 3.23
C TYR A 1 -12.98 -24.17 3.94
N THR A 2 -12.99 -24.02 5.27
CA THR A 2 -14.19 -24.21 6.10
C THR A 2 -14.34 -23.07 7.08
N TRP A 3 -15.50 -22.43 7.10
CA TRP A 3 -15.77 -21.37 8.04
C TRP A 3 -15.86 -21.88 9.48
N ASN A 4 -15.17 -21.23 10.40
CA ASN A 4 -15.38 -21.46 11.82
C ASN A 4 -16.75 -20.89 12.24
N LYS A 5 -17.76 -21.76 12.31
CA LYS A 5 -19.16 -21.37 12.60
C LYS A 5 -19.36 -20.75 13.99
N LYS A 6 -18.40 -20.93 14.92
CA LYS A 6 -18.43 -20.26 16.22
C LYS A 6 -18.16 -18.76 16.12
N PHE A 7 -17.24 -18.35 15.22
CA PHE A 7 -16.87 -16.96 15.02
C PHE A 7 -17.61 -16.32 13.85
N PHE A 8 -17.91 -17.12 12.84
CA PHE A 8 -18.60 -16.69 11.62
C PHE A 8 -19.84 -17.58 11.38
N PRO A 9 -20.90 -17.42 12.18
CA PRO A 9 -22.11 -18.24 12.06
C PRO A 9 -22.82 -18.04 10.71
N ASN A 10 -22.78 -16.83 10.16
CA ASN A 10 -23.30 -16.48 8.84
C ASN A 10 -22.26 -15.63 8.09
N PRO A 11 -21.28 -16.25 7.39
CA PRO A 11 -20.22 -15.52 6.68
C PRO A 11 -20.77 -14.56 5.63
N LYS A 12 -21.77 -14.97 4.85
CA LYS A 12 -22.36 -14.14 3.79
C LYS A 12 -22.99 -12.85 4.32
N GLU A 13 -23.72 -12.92 5.43
CA GLU A 13 -24.28 -11.72 6.08
C GLU A 13 -23.19 -10.79 6.61
N PHE A 14 -22.15 -11.37 7.23
CA PHE A 14 -21.01 -10.61 7.73
C PHE A 14 -20.27 -9.88 6.60
N MET A 15 -19.99 -10.58 5.50
CA MET A 15 -19.32 -9.97 4.33
C MET A 15 -20.21 -8.93 3.65
N GLY A 16 -21.52 -9.17 3.56
CA GLY A 16 -22.49 -8.18 3.09
C GLY A 16 -22.44 -6.90 3.92
N TRP A 17 -22.41 -7.02 5.25
CA TRP A 17 -22.27 -5.88 6.15
C TRP A 17 -20.95 -5.11 5.93
N LEU A 18 -19.84 -5.80 5.71
CA LEU A 18 -18.56 -5.15 5.38
C LEU A 18 -18.64 -4.38 4.05
N HIS A 19 -19.24 -4.97 3.03
CA HIS A 19 -19.43 -4.30 1.72
C HIS A 19 -20.33 -3.06 1.83
N GLU A 20 -21.39 -3.10 2.63
CA GLU A 20 -22.24 -1.93 2.92
C GLU A 20 -21.44 -0.79 3.59
N HIS A 21 -20.31 -1.12 4.24
CA HIS A 21 -19.40 -0.16 4.83
C HIS A 21 -18.17 0.14 3.95
N HIS A 22 -18.26 -0.15 2.64
CA HIS A 22 -17.21 0.09 1.65
C HIS A 22 -15.86 -0.58 1.98
N MET A 23 -15.92 -1.78 2.56
CA MET A 23 -14.74 -2.60 2.84
C MET A 23 -14.66 -3.78 1.89
N LYS A 24 -13.45 -4.11 1.43
CA LYS A 24 -13.15 -5.33 0.67
C LYS A 24 -12.58 -6.41 1.59
N ILE A 25 -12.85 -7.67 1.25
CA ILE A 25 -12.50 -8.82 2.09
C ILE A 25 -11.49 -9.71 1.38
N THR A 26 -10.44 -10.07 2.09
CA THR A 26 -9.49 -11.10 1.67
C THR A 26 -9.36 -12.17 2.74
N LEU A 27 -9.17 -13.41 2.31
CA LEU A 27 -8.85 -14.54 3.19
C LEU A 27 -7.44 -15.04 2.89
N ASN A 28 -6.72 -15.42 3.95
CA ASN A 28 -5.41 -16.03 3.83
C ASN A 28 -5.56 -17.52 3.47
N VAL A 29 -4.77 -17.99 2.52
CA VAL A 29 -4.75 -19.40 2.09
C VAL A 29 -3.35 -19.98 2.16
N HIS A 30 -3.28 -21.21 2.66
CA HIS A 30 -2.08 -22.05 2.79
C HIS A 30 -2.30 -23.36 2.04
N PRO A 31 -2.23 -23.39 0.71
CA PRO A 31 -2.69 -24.51 -0.09
C PRO A 31 -1.83 -25.78 0.02
N ALA A 32 -0.60 -25.70 0.56
CA ALA A 32 0.32 -26.84 0.66
C ALA A 32 -0.24 -28.06 1.40
N ASP A 33 -1.13 -27.83 2.37
CA ASP A 33 -1.74 -28.90 3.14
C ASP A 33 -2.77 -29.73 2.35
N GLY A 34 -3.13 -29.28 1.16
CA GLY A 34 -4.19 -29.87 0.36
C GLY A 34 -5.56 -29.71 1.00
N ILE A 35 -6.50 -30.57 0.65
CA ILE A 35 -7.87 -30.55 1.18
C ILE A 35 -8.07 -31.77 2.05
N ARG A 36 -8.44 -31.56 3.31
CA ARG A 36 -8.57 -32.59 4.33
C ARG A 36 -10.02 -33.08 4.49
N ALA A 37 -10.19 -34.32 4.94
CA ALA A 37 -11.51 -34.98 5.09
C ALA A 37 -12.47 -34.26 6.08
N TYR A 38 -11.96 -33.34 6.92
CA TYR A 38 -12.80 -32.60 7.85
C TYR A 38 -13.33 -31.27 7.26
N GLU A 39 -12.91 -30.91 6.05
CA GLU A 39 -13.34 -29.67 5.40
C GLU A 39 -14.68 -29.85 4.68
N ASP A 40 -15.52 -28.81 4.73
CA ASP A 40 -16.87 -28.84 4.14
C ASP A 40 -16.87 -29.15 2.62
N ALA A 41 -15.80 -28.76 1.91
CA ALA A 41 -15.65 -28.97 0.47
C ALA A 41 -15.06 -30.34 0.10
N TYR A 42 -14.56 -31.13 1.07
CA TYR A 42 -13.75 -32.31 0.80
C TYR A 42 -14.41 -33.33 -0.11
N GLU A 43 -15.67 -33.74 0.17
CA GLU A 43 -16.36 -34.77 -0.62
C GLU A 43 -16.51 -34.39 -2.09
N ARG A 44 -16.85 -33.10 -2.35
CA ARG A 44 -16.98 -32.57 -3.71
C ARG A 44 -15.64 -32.61 -4.44
N VAL A 45 -14.61 -32.12 -3.80
CA VAL A 45 -13.24 -32.04 -4.36
C VAL A 45 -12.70 -33.46 -4.61
N ALA A 46 -12.76 -34.37 -3.63
CA ALA A 46 -12.28 -35.71 -3.77
C ALA A 46 -12.99 -36.45 -4.91
N THR A 47 -14.32 -36.33 -5.00
CA THR A 47 -15.12 -36.94 -6.08
C THR A 47 -14.70 -36.38 -7.45
N LYS A 48 -14.57 -35.05 -7.61
CA LYS A 48 -14.13 -34.45 -8.86
C LYS A 48 -12.71 -34.87 -9.25
N MET A 49 -11.84 -35.10 -8.26
CA MET A 49 -10.49 -35.63 -8.49
C MET A 49 -10.46 -37.11 -8.80
N GLY A 50 -11.62 -37.81 -8.72
CA GLY A 50 -11.72 -39.25 -8.96
C GLY A 50 -11.24 -40.11 -7.78
N MET A 51 -11.19 -39.56 -6.59
CA MET A 51 -10.88 -40.24 -5.34
C MET A 51 -12.17 -40.74 -4.68
N ASP A 52 -12.03 -41.76 -3.86
CA ASP A 52 -13.13 -42.30 -3.03
C ASP A 52 -13.18 -41.51 -1.69
N PRO A 53 -14.21 -40.68 -1.45
CA PRO A 53 -14.28 -39.87 -0.23
C PRO A 53 -14.36 -40.70 1.07
N GLU A 54 -14.88 -41.93 1.00
CA GLU A 54 -14.99 -42.81 2.16
C GLU A 54 -13.63 -43.21 2.74
N LYS A 55 -12.58 -43.17 1.91
CA LYS A 55 -11.21 -43.46 2.37
C LYS A 55 -10.61 -42.35 3.19
N LYS A 56 -11.18 -41.13 3.15
CA LYS A 56 -10.72 -39.94 3.87
C LYS A 56 -9.25 -39.56 3.62
N GLU A 57 -8.72 -39.99 2.47
CA GLU A 57 -7.39 -39.63 2.03
C GLU A 57 -7.37 -38.12 1.62
N PRO A 58 -6.37 -37.34 2.05
CA PRO A 58 -6.32 -35.92 1.67
C PRO A 58 -6.13 -35.78 0.17
N VAL A 59 -6.82 -34.80 -0.42
CA VAL A 59 -6.52 -34.35 -1.79
C VAL A 59 -5.26 -33.50 -1.74
N LEU A 60 -4.18 -33.97 -2.33
CA LEU A 60 -2.89 -33.32 -2.26
C LEU A 60 -2.84 -32.10 -3.20
N PHE A 61 -2.19 -31.05 -2.74
CA PHE A 61 -1.92 -29.88 -3.56
C PHE A 61 -0.97 -30.21 -4.72
N ASP A 62 -1.39 -29.88 -5.93
CA ASP A 62 -0.56 -30.02 -7.13
C ASP A 62 -0.84 -28.89 -8.15
N VAL A 63 -0.07 -27.82 -8.07
CA VAL A 63 -0.18 -26.67 -8.99
C VAL A 63 0.14 -27.01 -10.44
N THR A 64 0.72 -28.20 -10.70
CA THR A 64 1.10 -28.66 -12.04
C THR A 64 0.05 -29.56 -12.69
N ASP A 65 -0.99 -29.95 -11.96
CA ASP A 65 -2.13 -30.70 -12.47
C ASP A 65 -3.26 -29.74 -12.88
N PRO A 66 -3.54 -29.59 -14.19
CA PRO A 66 -4.62 -28.71 -14.66
C PRO A 66 -5.98 -29.04 -14.06
N LYS A 67 -6.27 -30.35 -13.88
CA LYS A 67 -7.53 -30.80 -13.28
C LYS A 67 -7.62 -30.38 -11.81
N PHE A 68 -6.52 -30.52 -11.06
CA PHE A 68 -6.49 -30.03 -9.68
C PHE A 68 -6.75 -28.51 -9.63
N MET A 69 -6.10 -27.72 -10.49
CA MET A 69 -6.27 -26.25 -10.51
C MET A 69 -7.68 -25.82 -10.88
N GLU A 70 -8.34 -26.50 -11.82
CA GLU A 70 -9.75 -26.28 -12.14
C GLU A 70 -10.64 -26.53 -10.91
N VAL A 71 -10.52 -27.70 -10.28
CA VAL A 71 -11.30 -28.09 -9.10
C VAL A 71 -10.98 -27.17 -7.90
N TYR A 72 -9.72 -26.75 -7.75
CA TYR A 72 -9.25 -25.86 -6.71
C TYR A 72 -9.99 -24.50 -6.74
N PHE A 73 -10.17 -23.91 -7.92
CA PHE A 73 -10.91 -22.67 -8.03
C PHE A 73 -12.42 -22.89 -7.95
N GLU A 74 -12.96 -23.81 -8.71
CA GLU A 74 -14.41 -24.01 -8.79
C GLU A 74 -15.05 -24.48 -7.48
N GLU A 75 -14.39 -25.35 -6.71
CA GLU A 75 -14.98 -25.95 -5.51
C GLU A 75 -14.56 -25.30 -4.20
N LEU A 76 -13.43 -24.57 -4.17
CA LEU A 76 -12.91 -23.97 -2.95
C LEU A 76 -13.05 -22.45 -2.94
N HIS A 77 -12.67 -21.79 -4.04
CA HIS A 77 -12.56 -20.33 -4.08
C HIS A 77 -13.85 -19.66 -4.56
N HIS A 78 -14.39 -20.05 -5.71
CA HIS A 78 -15.59 -19.44 -6.25
C HIS A 78 -16.79 -19.47 -5.29
N PRO A 79 -17.09 -20.56 -4.54
CA PRO A 79 -18.18 -20.54 -3.57
C PRO A 79 -17.99 -19.50 -2.46
N MET A 80 -16.76 -19.30 -1.97
CA MET A 80 -16.47 -18.28 -0.96
C MET A 80 -16.52 -16.86 -1.55
N GLU A 81 -16.13 -16.72 -2.81
CA GLU A 81 -16.25 -15.45 -3.53
C GLU A 81 -17.72 -15.09 -3.83
N GLU A 82 -18.59 -16.08 -4.10
CA GLU A 82 -20.04 -15.87 -4.21
C GLU A 82 -20.68 -15.49 -2.86
N GLU A 83 -20.08 -15.89 -1.75
CA GLU A 83 -20.47 -15.45 -0.41
C GLU A 83 -20.00 -14.00 -0.11
N GLY A 84 -18.96 -13.49 -0.79
CA GLY A 84 -18.51 -12.10 -0.65
C GLY A 84 -17.00 -11.88 -0.53
N VAL A 85 -16.15 -12.90 -0.64
CA VAL A 85 -14.70 -12.71 -0.68
C VAL A 85 -14.30 -11.99 -1.98
N ASP A 86 -13.52 -10.91 -1.88
CA ASP A 86 -13.16 -10.09 -3.04
C ASP A 86 -11.88 -10.57 -3.74
N PHE A 87 -10.88 -10.96 -2.99
CA PHE A 87 -9.59 -11.44 -3.50
C PHE A 87 -8.89 -12.34 -2.48
N TRP A 88 -7.72 -12.91 -2.84
CA TRP A 88 -7.04 -13.90 -2.03
C TRP A 88 -5.67 -13.43 -1.55
N TRP A 89 -5.36 -13.76 -0.30
CA TRP A 89 -4.05 -13.59 0.31
C TRP A 89 -3.31 -14.92 0.28
N VAL A 90 -2.43 -15.09 -0.72
CA VAL A 90 -1.66 -16.31 -0.95
C VAL A 90 -0.38 -16.26 -0.14
N ASP A 91 -0.26 -17.13 0.86
CA ASP A 91 0.92 -17.21 1.69
C ASP A 91 1.92 -18.26 1.16
N TRP A 92 3.13 -18.29 1.71
CA TRP A 92 4.25 -19.11 1.21
C TRP A 92 4.10 -20.60 1.42
N GLN A 93 3.20 -21.06 2.24
CA GLN A 93 3.04 -22.46 2.68
C GLN A 93 2.35 -23.34 1.62
N GLN A 94 2.74 -23.22 0.36
CA GLN A 94 2.34 -24.07 -0.77
C GLN A 94 3.42 -25.09 -1.16
N GLY A 95 4.46 -25.23 -0.33
CA GLY A 95 5.64 -26.08 -0.58
C GLY A 95 6.73 -25.33 -1.36
N THR A 96 7.85 -25.99 -1.55
CA THR A 96 9.04 -25.43 -2.23
C THR A 96 9.37 -26.13 -3.54
N VAL A 97 8.68 -27.22 -3.85
CA VAL A 97 8.94 -28.05 -5.04
C VAL A 97 7.63 -28.42 -5.73
N THR A 98 7.70 -28.61 -7.04
CA THR A 98 6.62 -29.14 -7.86
C THR A 98 7.10 -30.41 -8.60
N LYS A 99 6.19 -31.09 -9.30
CA LYS A 99 6.55 -32.20 -10.20
C LYS A 99 7.38 -31.73 -11.41
N VAL A 100 7.38 -30.42 -11.70
CA VAL A 100 8.17 -29.81 -12.78
C VAL A 100 9.45 -29.22 -12.18
N PRO A 101 10.63 -29.77 -12.51
CA PRO A 101 11.89 -29.29 -11.96
C PRO A 101 12.12 -27.78 -12.25
N GLY A 102 12.50 -27.02 -11.22
CA GLY A 102 12.76 -25.59 -11.30
C GLY A 102 11.54 -24.69 -11.31
N LEU A 103 10.34 -25.24 -11.25
CA LEU A 103 9.10 -24.46 -11.14
C LEU A 103 8.78 -24.19 -9.67
N ASP A 104 8.72 -22.92 -9.29
CA ASP A 104 8.26 -22.50 -7.97
C ASP A 104 6.72 -22.51 -7.91
N PRO A 105 6.11 -23.23 -6.94
CA PRO A 105 4.66 -23.30 -6.83
C PRO A 105 4.00 -21.95 -6.54
N LEU A 106 4.67 -21.07 -5.79
CA LEU A 106 4.14 -19.73 -5.48
C LEU A 106 4.06 -18.86 -6.72
N TRP A 107 5.04 -18.97 -7.62
CA TRP A 107 5.04 -18.23 -8.88
C TRP A 107 3.82 -18.63 -9.74
N MET A 108 3.53 -19.93 -9.83
CA MET A 108 2.35 -20.45 -10.54
C MET A 108 1.04 -20.05 -9.87
N LEU A 109 0.97 -20.13 -8.54
CA LEU A 109 -0.21 -19.70 -7.79
C LEU A 109 -0.52 -18.21 -7.99
N ASN A 110 0.50 -17.34 -7.96
CA ASN A 110 0.31 -15.93 -8.23
C ASN A 110 -0.31 -15.72 -9.63
N HIS A 111 0.17 -16.45 -10.62
CA HIS A 111 -0.35 -16.39 -11.98
C HIS A 111 -1.81 -16.84 -12.04
N TYR A 112 -2.11 -18.01 -11.51
CA TYR A 112 -3.46 -18.58 -11.57
C TYR A 112 -4.46 -17.76 -10.75
N HIS A 113 -4.14 -17.38 -9.51
CA HIS A 113 -5.04 -16.55 -8.70
C HIS A 113 -5.33 -15.20 -9.32
N TYR A 114 -4.32 -14.57 -9.94
CA TYR A 114 -4.51 -13.29 -10.62
C TYR A 114 -5.42 -13.42 -11.85
N LEU A 115 -5.24 -14.46 -12.65
CA LEU A 115 -6.07 -14.69 -13.85
C LEU A 115 -7.49 -15.12 -13.48
N ASP A 116 -7.63 -16.00 -12.48
CA ASP A 116 -8.92 -16.48 -12.01
C ASP A 116 -9.75 -15.34 -11.41
N ASN A 117 -9.15 -14.44 -10.64
CA ASN A 117 -9.87 -13.31 -10.02
C ASN A 117 -10.59 -12.40 -11.02
N LYS A 118 -10.32 -12.52 -12.33
CA LYS A 118 -11.04 -11.81 -13.41
C LYS A 118 -12.46 -12.35 -13.66
N TRP A 119 -12.79 -13.53 -13.18
CA TRP A 119 -14.07 -14.17 -13.53
C TRP A 119 -15.29 -13.35 -13.13
N LYS A 120 -15.17 -12.51 -12.11
CA LYS A 120 -16.23 -11.56 -11.65
C LYS A 120 -16.34 -10.31 -12.52
N GLY A 121 -15.47 -10.11 -13.52
CA GLY A 121 -15.45 -8.92 -14.36
C GLY A 121 -14.85 -7.67 -13.71
N THR A 122 -14.13 -7.83 -12.59
CA THR A 122 -13.40 -6.75 -11.92
C THR A 122 -11.92 -6.76 -12.29
N ARG A 123 -11.18 -5.68 -11.96
CA ARG A 123 -9.72 -5.66 -12.09
C ARG A 123 -9.13 -6.72 -11.17
N PRO A 124 -8.28 -7.62 -11.69
CA PRO A 124 -7.74 -8.69 -10.88
C PRO A 124 -6.77 -8.17 -9.84
N LEU A 125 -6.86 -8.74 -8.66
CA LEU A 125 -5.99 -8.45 -7.53
C LEU A 125 -5.60 -9.75 -6.85
N THR A 126 -4.32 -9.89 -6.51
CA THR A 126 -3.83 -10.94 -5.64
C THR A 126 -2.92 -10.34 -4.59
N PHE A 127 -2.97 -10.82 -3.37
CA PHE A 127 -2.08 -10.39 -2.31
C PHE A 127 -1.19 -11.57 -1.93
N SER A 128 0.09 -11.52 -2.32
CA SER A 128 0.95 -12.69 -2.27
C SER A 128 2.37 -12.39 -1.85
N ARG A 129 3.06 -13.41 -1.33
CA ARG A 129 4.50 -13.33 -1.08
C ARG A 129 5.27 -13.15 -2.37
N TYR A 130 6.49 -12.63 -2.22
CA TYR A 130 7.47 -12.53 -3.28
C TYR A 130 7.94 -13.93 -3.75
N ALA A 131 7.80 -14.20 -5.04
CA ALA A 131 8.18 -15.45 -5.68
C ALA A 131 9.33 -15.30 -6.69
N GLY A 132 10.10 -14.21 -6.61
CA GLY A 132 11.21 -13.92 -7.52
C GLY A 132 10.90 -12.85 -8.57
N PRO A 133 11.83 -12.52 -9.45
CA PRO A 133 11.64 -11.57 -10.54
C PRO A 133 10.45 -11.93 -11.40
N GLY A 134 9.61 -10.94 -11.73
CA GLY A 134 8.36 -11.14 -12.45
C GLY A 134 7.11 -11.16 -11.58
N SER A 135 7.23 -11.27 -10.25
CA SER A 135 6.08 -11.26 -9.31
C SER A 135 5.29 -9.95 -9.37
N HIS A 136 5.90 -8.85 -9.80
CA HIS A 136 5.23 -7.55 -9.98
C HIS A 136 4.07 -7.59 -11.00
N ARG A 137 3.98 -8.63 -11.83
CA ARG A 137 2.85 -8.85 -12.76
C ARG A 137 1.56 -9.15 -12.03
N TYR A 138 1.65 -9.56 -10.77
CA TYR A 138 0.54 -10.03 -9.95
C TYR A 138 0.50 -9.24 -8.64
N PRO A 139 0.10 -7.94 -8.70
CA PRO A 139 0.02 -7.13 -7.49
C PRO A 139 -1.08 -7.65 -6.56
N ILE A 140 -0.87 -7.58 -5.27
CA ILE A 140 0.12 -6.85 -4.49
C ILE A 140 1.07 -7.86 -3.85
N GLY A 141 2.33 -7.45 -3.58
CA GLY A 141 3.26 -8.29 -2.84
C GLY A 141 3.41 -7.96 -1.35
N PHE A 142 3.92 -8.91 -0.57
CA PHE A 142 4.31 -8.67 0.82
C PHE A 142 5.59 -9.43 1.23
N SER A 143 6.30 -8.89 2.24
CA SER A 143 7.59 -9.44 2.68
C SER A 143 7.49 -10.69 3.55
N GLY A 144 6.35 -10.88 4.22
CA GLY A 144 6.17 -11.88 5.27
C GLY A 144 6.61 -11.40 6.65
N ASP A 145 6.69 -12.33 7.56
CA ASP A 145 6.77 -12.08 9.00
C ASP A 145 8.01 -11.32 9.42
N THR A 146 7.79 -10.15 10.02
CA THR A 146 8.86 -9.23 10.44
C THR A 146 8.95 -9.18 11.95
N VAL A 147 10.17 -9.30 12.51
CA VAL A 147 10.40 -9.20 13.95
C VAL A 147 10.18 -7.76 14.43
N ILE A 148 9.56 -7.58 15.60
CA ILE A 148 9.25 -6.25 16.19
C ILE A 148 10.51 -5.70 16.84
N THR A 149 11.37 -5.05 16.08
CA THR A 149 12.62 -4.40 16.55
C THR A 149 12.93 -3.13 15.77
N TRP A 150 13.78 -2.28 16.35
CA TRP A 150 14.29 -1.08 15.68
C TRP A 150 15.15 -1.41 14.46
N GLU A 151 15.90 -2.49 14.51
CA GLU A 151 16.73 -2.98 13.38
C GLU A 151 15.85 -3.37 12.19
N SER A 152 14.73 -4.03 12.48
CA SER A 152 13.74 -4.35 11.43
C SER A 152 13.13 -3.09 10.83
N LEU A 153 12.76 -2.10 11.65
CA LEU A 153 12.27 -0.81 11.13
C LEU A 153 13.33 -0.11 10.29
N GLN A 154 14.59 -0.10 10.73
CA GLN A 154 15.68 0.56 10.00
C GLN A 154 15.90 -0.04 8.61
N PHE A 155 15.67 -1.32 8.45
CA PHE A 155 15.81 -2.02 7.18
C PHE A 155 14.65 -1.73 6.19
N GLN A 156 13.44 -1.42 6.67
CA GLN A 156 12.25 -1.33 5.83
C GLN A 156 12.30 -0.24 4.73
N PRO A 157 12.74 1.01 4.99
CA PRO A 157 12.79 2.02 3.94
C PRO A 157 13.74 1.63 2.81
N TYR A 158 14.93 1.14 3.16
CA TYR A 158 15.92 0.64 2.22
C TYR A 158 15.38 -0.51 1.37
N PHE A 159 14.80 -1.51 2.01
CA PHE A 159 14.26 -2.68 1.33
C PHE A 159 13.10 -2.31 0.39
N THR A 160 12.16 -1.49 0.87
CA THR A 160 11.01 -1.02 0.07
C THR A 160 11.46 -0.23 -1.16
N ALA A 161 12.42 0.68 -1.01
CA ALA A 161 12.95 1.45 -2.13
C ALA A 161 13.66 0.56 -3.16
N ASN A 162 14.46 -0.41 -2.70
CA ASN A 162 15.19 -1.32 -3.59
C ASN A 162 14.28 -2.35 -4.29
N ALA A 163 13.12 -2.67 -3.75
CA ALA A 163 12.14 -3.54 -4.42
C ALA A 163 11.71 -2.96 -5.78
N SER A 164 11.72 -1.65 -5.93
CA SER A 164 11.43 -0.96 -7.19
C SER A 164 12.44 -1.27 -8.30
N ASN A 165 13.68 -1.65 -7.98
CA ASN A 165 14.71 -2.02 -8.96
C ASN A 165 14.33 -3.25 -9.81
N ILE A 166 13.43 -4.08 -9.30
CA ILE A 166 12.92 -5.26 -10.01
C ILE A 166 11.44 -5.11 -10.40
N GLY A 167 10.94 -3.87 -10.40
CA GLY A 167 9.56 -3.54 -10.73
C GLY A 167 8.56 -3.85 -9.62
N TYR A 168 8.99 -4.29 -8.43
CA TYR A 168 8.12 -4.68 -7.33
C TYR A 168 7.70 -3.48 -6.48
N GLY A 169 7.07 -2.49 -7.12
CA GLY A 169 6.75 -1.19 -6.54
C GLY A 169 5.54 -1.17 -5.60
N TRP A 170 4.60 -2.14 -5.74
CA TRP A 170 3.44 -2.28 -4.86
C TRP A 170 3.71 -3.37 -3.82
N TRP A 171 4.34 -2.94 -2.77
CA TRP A 171 4.96 -3.74 -1.74
C TRP A 171 4.39 -3.47 -0.36
N SER A 172 4.09 -4.52 0.38
CA SER A 172 3.58 -4.48 1.74
C SER A 172 4.59 -5.08 2.71
N HIS A 173 4.93 -4.35 3.76
CA HIS A 173 5.61 -4.89 4.93
C HIS A 173 4.67 -4.91 6.14
N ASP A 174 5.06 -5.60 7.21
CA ASP A 174 4.29 -5.67 8.45
C ASP A 174 4.54 -4.40 9.27
N ILE A 175 3.65 -3.40 9.12
CA ILE A 175 3.77 -2.12 9.82
C ILE A 175 3.62 -2.33 11.32
N GLY A 176 4.66 -1.98 12.08
CA GLY A 176 4.77 -2.24 13.51
C GLY A 176 5.38 -3.59 13.84
N GLY A 177 5.81 -4.36 12.83
CA GLY A 177 6.32 -5.73 12.97
C GLY A 177 5.22 -6.76 13.23
N HIS A 178 5.48 -8.03 12.93
CA HIS A 178 4.51 -9.12 12.97
C HIS A 178 4.57 -9.90 14.28
N MET A 179 5.75 -10.38 14.67
CA MET A 179 5.93 -11.31 15.78
C MET A 179 7.22 -11.07 16.54
N MET A 180 7.38 -11.81 17.65
CA MET A 180 8.58 -11.79 18.50
C MET A 180 8.99 -10.36 18.92
N GLY A 181 10.25 -10.16 19.28
CA GLY A 181 10.73 -8.83 19.68
C GLY A 181 10.10 -8.32 20.97
N TYR A 182 9.75 -7.05 21.02
CA TYR A 182 9.21 -6.41 22.20
C TYR A 182 8.25 -5.28 21.86
N ARG A 183 7.33 -5.00 22.75
CA ARG A 183 6.44 -3.85 22.63
C ARG A 183 7.19 -2.57 22.95
N ASP A 184 7.17 -1.65 22.00
CA ASP A 184 7.73 -0.32 22.12
C ASP A 184 6.78 0.66 21.42
N ASP A 185 6.19 1.55 22.20
CA ASP A 185 5.17 2.49 21.73
C ASP A 185 5.78 3.49 20.72
N GLU A 186 7.01 3.95 20.94
CA GLU A 186 7.70 4.83 20.00
C GLU A 186 8.01 4.11 18.68
N LEU A 187 8.54 2.88 18.74
CA LEU A 187 8.80 2.05 17.57
C LEU A 187 7.55 1.92 16.71
N THR A 188 6.41 1.65 17.34
CA THR A 188 5.14 1.51 16.63
C THR A 188 4.72 2.82 15.97
N ALA A 189 4.81 3.96 16.67
CA ALA A 189 4.51 5.28 16.09
C ALA A 189 5.38 5.57 14.86
N ARG A 190 6.71 5.37 14.97
CA ARG A 190 7.65 5.57 13.85
C ARG A 190 7.37 4.63 12.67
N TRP A 191 7.01 3.40 12.97
CA TRP A 191 6.68 2.44 11.91
C TRP A 191 5.37 2.78 11.20
N VAL A 192 4.35 3.25 11.91
CA VAL A 192 3.10 3.74 11.30
C VAL A 192 3.36 4.98 10.45
N GLN A 193 4.21 5.90 10.90
CA GLN A 193 4.63 7.06 10.11
C GLN A 193 5.29 6.65 8.79
N LEU A 194 6.23 5.71 8.82
CA LEU A 194 6.80 5.11 7.61
C LEU A 194 5.73 4.42 6.76
N GLY A 195 4.82 3.68 7.40
CA GLY A 195 3.77 2.91 6.73
C GLY A 195 2.83 3.78 5.90
N VAL A 196 2.53 5.00 6.36
CA VAL A 196 1.70 5.96 5.62
C VAL A 196 2.37 6.39 4.31
N PHE A 197 3.69 6.49 4.31
CA PHE A 197 4.51 6.79 3.13
C PHE A 197 5.16 5.54 2.52
N SER A 198 4.48 4.41 2.62
CA SER A 198 4.81 3.16 1.95
C SER A 198 3.76 2.84 0.87
N PRO A 199 4.05 1.96 -0.10
CA PRO A 199 3.09 1.64 -1.15
C PRO A 199 1.77 1.09 -0.58
N ILE A 200 1.85 0.11 0.32
CA ILE A 200 0.69 -0.49 0.99
C ILE A 200 0.76 -0.23 2.49
N ASN A 201 -0.30 0.34 3.04
CA ASN A 201 -0.42 0.57 4.47
C ASN A 201 -1.21 -0.58 5.12
N ARG A 202 -0.50 -1.61 5.57
CA ARG A 202 -1.09 -2.79 6.19
C ARG A 202 -0.61 -2.94 7.64
N LEU A 203 -1.54 -2.84 8.58
CA LEU A 203 -1.30 -3.16 10.00
C LEU A 203 -1.54 -4.65 10.20
N HIS A 204 -0.49 -5.40 10.44
CA HIS A 204 -0.54 -6.86 10.58
C HIS A 204 0.27 -7.33 11.79
N SER A 205 -0.23 -8.37 12.45
CA SER A 205 0.44 -9.00 13.59
C SER A 205 -0.06 -10.43 13.80
N THR A 206 0.66 -11.20 14.62
CA THR A 206 0.15 -12.44 15.18
C THR A 206 -1.11 -12.19 16.02
N ASP A 207 -1.79 -13.27 16.40
CA ASP A 207 -2.95 -13.27 17.30
C ASP A 207 -2.60 -12.94 18.76
N ASN A 208 -1.32 -12.71 19.07
CA ASN A 208 -0.89 -12.31 20.40
C ASN A 208 -1.42 -10.91 20.77
N PRO A 209 -2.22 -10.78 21.85
CA PRO A 209 -2.81 -9.49 22.25
C PRO A 209 -1.80 -8.35 22.48
N PHE A 210 -0.53 -8.66 22.80
CA PHE A 210 0.54 -7.67 22.95
C PHE A 210 1.03 -7.09 21.62
N ASN A 211 0.78 -7.78 20.50
CA ASN A 211 1.19 -7.37 19.17
C ASN A 211 0.10 -6.60 18.40
N GLY A 212 -1.07 -6.41 19.01
CA GLY A 212 -2.18 -5.68 18.38
C GLY A 212 -1.79 -4.29 17.93
N LYS A 213 -2.30 -3.87 16.75
CA LYS A 213 -1.95 -2.61 16.09
C LYS A 213 -3.05 -1.55 16.19
N GLU A 214 -4.08 -1.80 16.96
CA GLU A 214 -5.17 -0.84 17.15
C GLU A 214 -4.66 0.37 17.95
N PRO A 215 -4.90 1.61 17.45
CA PRO A 215 -4.34 2.81 18.07
C PRO A 215 -4.66 2.95 19.57
N TRP A 216 -5.85 2.53 20.01
CA TRP A 216 -6.29 2.63 21.41
C TRP A 216 -5.59 1.67 22.38
N LYS A 217 -4.78 0.75 21.89
CA LYS A 217 -3.95 -0.16 22.72
C LYS A 217 -2.63 0.47 23.16
N TYR A 218 -2.29 1.65 22.67
CA TYR A 218 -1.04 2.37 22.95
C TYR A 218 -1.26 3.53 23.91
N ASN A 219 -0.17 4.16 24.37
CA ASN A 219 -0.28 5.37 25.17
C ASN A 219 -0.94 6.52 24.37
N LYS A 220 -1.46 7.53 25.05
CA LYS A 220 -2.27 8.59 24.43
C LYS A 220 -1.55 9.41 23.37
N ILE A 221 -0.25 9.60 23.51
CA ILE A 221 0.58 10.31 22.52
C ILE A 221 0.64 9.49 21.25
N VAL A 222 1.02 8.22 21.35
CA VAL A 222 1.13 7.30 20.22
C VAL A 222 -0.24 7.03 19.56
N GLU A 223 -1.30 6.87 20.35
CA GLU A 223 -2.67 6.80 19.84
C GLU A 223 -3.00 8.01 18.96
N SER A 224 -2.69 9.22 19.43
CA SER A 224 -2.92 10.46 18.67
C SER A 224 -2.11 10.51 17.37
N VAL A 225 -0.82 10.14 17.44
CA VAL A 225 0.06 10.07 16.26
C VAL A 225 -0.47 9.07 15.24
N MET A 226 -0.80 7.85 15.66
CA MET A 226 -1.34 6.82 14.77
C MET A 226 -2.63 7.29 14.09
N LYS A 227 -3.55 7.89 14.84
CA LYS A 227 -4.81 8.42 14.28
C LYS A 227 -4.56 9.52 13.25
N ALA A 228 -3.65 10.45 13.53
CA ALA A 228 -3.32 11.53 12.61
C ALA A 228 -2.72 11.00 11.30
N PHE A 229 -1.78 10.08 11.39
CA PHE A 229 -1.12 9.52 10.21
C PHE A 229 -2.02 8.57 9.41
N LEU A 230 -2.86 7.77 10.05
CA LEU A 230 -3.84 6.94 9.35
C LEU A 230 -4.89 7.80 8.61
N LYS A 231 -5.33 8.92 9.19
CA LYS A 231 -6.16 9.90 8.48
C LYS A 231 -5.44 10.51 7.29
N LEU A 232 -4.15 10.86 7.46
CA LEU A 232 -3.34 11.37 6.35
C LEU A 232 -3.23 10.33 5.22
N ARG A 233 -3.13 9.03 5.53
CA ARG A 233 -3.13 7.99 4.51
C ARG A 233 -4.39 8.00 3.67
N HIS A 234 -5.56 8.15 4.28
CA HIS A 234 -6.82 8.30 3.55
C HIS A 234 -6.86 9.59 2.72
N ALA A 235 -6.36 10.69 3.27
CA ALA A 235 -6.26 11.94 2.52
C ALA A 235 -5.37 11.81 1.27
N LEU A 236 -4.30 11.04 1.34
CA LEU A 236 -3.36 10.82 0.23
C LEU A 236 -3.92 9.93 -0.90
N VAL A 237 -5.09 9.29 -0.77
CA VAL A 237 -5.60 8.35 -1.78
C VAL A 237 -5.63 8.93 -3.21
N PRO A 238 -6.09 10.17 -3.48
CA PRO A 238 -6.06 10.72 -4.84
C PRO A 238 -4.65 10.82 -5.42
N TYR A 239 -3.68 11.20 -4.59
CA TYR A 239 -2.26 11.24 -4.97
C TYR A 239 -1.73 9.83 -5.26
N LEU A 240 -1.97 8.89 -4.35
CA LEU A 240 -1.53 7.49 -4.48
C LEU A 240 -2.13 6.79 -5.70
N TYR A 241 -3.41 7.03 -5.96
CA TYR A 241 -4.12 6.45 -7.10
C TYR A 241 -3.52 6.93 -8.42
N THR A 242 -3.26 8.24 -8.53
CA THR A 242 -2.55 8.81 -9.67
C THR A 242 -1.14 8.21 -9.83
N MET A 243 -0.39 8.04 -8.74
CA MET A 243 0.94 7.43 -8.81
C MET A 243 0.88 5.94 -9.19
N ASN A 244 -0.20 5.23 -8.82
CA ASN A 244 -0.43 3.86 -9.29
C ASN A 244 -0.66 3.81 -10.81
N TYR A 245 -1.43 4.75 -11.33
CA TYR A 245 -1.58 4.91 -12.79
C TYR A 245 -0.21 5.14 -13.47
N CYS A 246 0.61 6.05 -12.94
CA CYS A 246 1.96 6.30 -13.46
C CYS A 246 2.86 5.04 -13.39
N ALA A 247 2.75 4.25 -12.31
CA ALA A 247 3.47 2.99 -12.20
C ALA A 247 3.06 1.98 -13.29
N ASN A 248 1.76 1.89 -13.59
CA ASN A 248 1.24 0.99 -14.62
C ASN A 248 1.58 1.45 -16.05
N LYS A 249 1.35 2.71 -16.37
CA LYS A 249 1.47 3.24 -17.75
C LYS A 249 2.89 3.67 -18.10
N GLU A 250 3.66 4.17 -17.13
CA GLU A 250 4.97 4.78 -17.37
C GLU A 250 6.13 4.00 -16.74
N GLY A 251 5.82 2.96 -15.94
CA GLY A 251 6.82 2.20 -15.20
C GLY A 251 7.49 2.98 -14.06
N LYS A 252 6.87 4.07 -13.60
CA LYS A 252 7.39 4.91 -12.51
C LYS A 252 6.88 4.40 -11.17
N PRO A 253 7.70 3.74 -10.32
CA PRO A 253 7.22 3.25 -9.03
C PRO A 253 6.90 4.40 -8.08
N LEU A 254 5.96 4.17 -7.15
CA LEU A 254 5.60 5.15 -6.12
C LEU A 254 6.80 5.47 -5.21
N VAL A 255 7.54 4.44 -4.79
CA VAL A 255 8.76 4.59 -3.96
C VAL A 255 9.97 4.41 -4.85
N MET A 256 10.78 5.45 -4.95
CA MET A 256 12.01 5.45 -5.76
C MET A 256 13.22 5.76 -4.89
N PRO A 257 14.29 4.93 -4.94
CA PRO A 257 15.56 5.29 -4.33
C PRO A 257 16.08 6.64 -4.87
N MET A 258 16.85 7.36 -4.07
CA MET A 258 17.35 8.68 -4.46
C MET A 258 18.14 8.66 -5.78
N TYR A 259 18.85 7.58 -6.08
CA TYR A 259 19.65 7.45 -7.31
C TYR A 259 18.81 7.27 -8.59
N TYR A 260 17.48 7.10 -8.51
CA TYR A 260 16.65 7.06 -9.73
C TYR A 260 16.62 8.38 -10.49
N LEU A 261 16.58 9.50 -9.78
CA LEU A 261 16.57 10.84 -10.39
C LEU A 261 17.97 11.45 -10.45
N GLU A 262 18.90 10.94 -9.64
CA GLU A 262 20.25 11.48 -9.48
C GLU A 262 21.33 10.39 -9.54
N PRO A 263 21.39 9.58 -10.64
CA PRO A 263 22.26 8.40 -10.70
C PRO A 263 23.75 8.73 -10.67
N GLU A 264 24.15 9.95 -11.07
CA GLU A 264 25.54 10.39 -11.10
C GLU A 264 26.00 11.00 -9.76
N ARG A 265 25.08 11.10 -8.77
CA ARG A 265 25.39 11.71 -7.48
C ARG A 265 25.73 10.64 -6.46
N GLU A 266 26.98 10.64 -5.95
CA GLU A 266 27.41 9.69 -4.94
C GLU A 266 26.58 9.79 -3.65
N GLU A 267 26.16 10.99 -3.29
CA GLU A 267 25.35 11.27 -2.10
C GLU A 267 24.00 10.53 -2.13
N ALA A 268 23.44 10.29 -3.33
CA ALA A 268 22.19 9.55 -3.50
C ALA A 268 22.28 8.09 -3.01
N TYR A 269 23.48 7.51 -3.04
CA TYR A 269 23.76 6.15 -2.58
C TYR A 269 24.13 6.07 -1.08
N GLN A 270 24.37 7.23 -0.45
CA GLN A 270 24.77 7.31 0.97
C GLN A 270 23.60 7.48 1.94
N VAL A 271 22.37 7.56 1.42
CA VAL A 271 21.13 7.76 2.19
C VAL A 271 20.09 6.69 1.87
N PRO A 272 20.35 5.41 2.23
CA PRO A 272 19.53 4.28 1.83
C PRO A 272 18.06 4.37 2.34
N ASN A 273 17.83 5.12 3.42
CA ASN A 273 16.50 5.30 4.01
C ASN A 273 15.76 6.54 3.49
N ASN A 274 16.40 7.32 2.62
CA ASN A 274 15.80 8.48 1.97
C ASN A 274 15.26 8.06 0.60
N TYR A 275 14.03 8.43 0.26
CA TYR A 275 13.40 8.02 -0.99
C TYR A 275 12.40 9.05 -1.50
N TYR A 276 12.17 9.07 -2.81
CA TYR A 276 11.06 9.78 -3.40
C TYR A 276 9.77 9.00 -3.23
N PHE A 277 8.69 9.70 -2.91
CA PHE A 277 7.36 9.16 -2.77
C PHE A 277 6.43 9.80 -3.81
N GLY A 278 6.28 9.15 -4.94
CA GLY A 278 5.66 9.69 -6.13
C GLY A 278 6.49 10.83 -6.75
N SER A 279 5.81 11.72 -7.46
CA SER A 279 6.44 12.81 -8.21
C SER A 279 6.75 14.04 -7.37
N GLU A 280 6.04 14.24 -6.24
CA GLU A 280 6.03 15.52 -5.53
C GLU A 280 6.76 15.49 -4.19
N LEU A 281 6.92 14.32 -3.58
CA LEU A 281 7.38 14.20 -2.20
C LEU A 281 8.69 13.40 -2.09
N MET A 282 9.46 13.73 -1.06
CA MET A 282 10.64 12.99 -0.61
C MET A 282 10.50 12.71 0.88
N VAL A 283 10.79 11.49 1.30
CA VAL A 283 10.60 11.02 2.68
C VAL A 283 11.93 10.56 3.28
N SER A 284 12.17 10.96 4.52
CA SER A 284 13.31 10.52 5.33
C SER A 284 12.82 10.00 6.66
N PRO A 285 12.42 8.72 6.77
CA PRO A 285 11.85 8.17 7.98
C PRO A 285 12.83 8.23 9.17
N ILE A 286 12.29 8.42 10.35
CA ILE A 286 13.04 8.28 11.60
C ILE A 286 12.97 6.81 12.00
N THR A 287 14.12 6.15 11.99
CA THR A 287 14.26 4.70 12.23
C THR A 287 15.11 4.37 13.45
N GLU A 288 15.38 5.36 14.28
CA GLU A 288 16.11 5.24 15.54
C GLU A 288 15.30 5.87 16.67
N LYS A 289 15.58 5.44 17.91
CA LYS A 289 14.95 6.05 19.10
C LYS A 289 15.25 7.53 19.22
N ILE A 290 14.31 8.27 19.78
CA ILE A 290 14.52 9.67 20.13
C ILE A 290 15.66 9.83 21.12
N ASP A 291 16.34 10.95 21.02
CA ASP A 291 17.26 11.37 22.07
C ASP A 291 16.48 11.77 23.31
N THR A 292 16.78 11.15 24.46
CA THR A 292 16.03 11.31 25.70
C THR A 292 16.13 12.71 26.32
N LYS A 293 17.16 13.49 25.97
CA LYS A 293 17.36 14.86 26.46
C LYS A 293 16.61 15.88 25.62
N THR A 294 16.71 15.75 24.31
CA THR A 294 16.09 16.68 23.37
C THR A 294 14.65 16.32 22.99
N GLN A 295 14.25 15.07 23.23
CA GLN A 295 12.97 14.51 22.79
C GLN A 295 12.78 14.58 21.26
N LEU A 296 13.88 14.52 20.50
CA LEU A 296 13.87 14.57 19.05
C LEU A 296 14.44 13.30 18.44
N GLY A 297 13.74 12.76 17.45
CA GLY A 297 14.27 11.78 16.52
C GLY A 297 15.01 12.48 15.37
N LYS A 298 15.96 11.78 14.76
CA LYS A 298 16.80 12.32 13.68
C LYS A 298 16.73 11.45 12.43
N ALA A 299 16.86 12.10 11.28
CA ALA A 299 17.02 11.44 9.99
C ALA A 299 18.16 12.08 9.19
N LYS A 300 19.10 11.27 8.69
CA LYS A 300 20.12 11.71 7.74
C LYS A 300 19.45 11.82 6.38
N THR A 301 19.51 12.98 5.77
CA THR A 301 18.80 13.32 4.52
C THR A 301 19.75 13.97 3.55
N TRP A 302 19.74 13.52 2.33
CA TRP A 302 20.36 14.28 1.24
C TRP A 302 19.28 15.06 0.50
N LEU A 303 19.48 16.38 0.41
CA LEU A 303 18.62 17.27 -0.35
C LEU A 303 19.25 17.50 -1.73
N PRO A 304 18.68 16.99 -2.82
CA PRO A 304 19.09 17.36 -4.17
C PRO A 304 19.02 18.87 -4.39
N SER A 305 19.72 19.38 -5.42
CA SER A 305 19.74 20.80 -5.76
C SER A 305 18.33 21.35 -5.93
N GLY A 306 18.12 22.61 -5.53
CA GLY A 306 16.82 23.29 -5.55
C GLY A 306 16.31 23.64 -4.16
N VAL A 307 15.06 24.01 -4.09
CA VAL A 307 14.40 24.40 -2.83
C VAL A 307 13.39 23.35 -2.43
N TRP A 308 13.38 23.02 -1.14
CA TRP A 308 12.52 22.03 -0.53
C TRP A 308 11.71 22.63 0.60
N TYR A 309 10.49 22.16 0.78
CA TYR A 309 9.59 22.63 1.83
C TYR A 309 9.09 21.46 2.65
N ASP A 310 9.08 21.58 3.97
CA ASP A 310 8.48 20.61 4.86
C ASP A 310 6.97 20.50 4.59
N PHE A 311 6.50 19.29 4.39
CA PHE A 311 5.10 19.00 4.06
C PHE A 311 4.13 19.41 5.18
N PHE A 312 4.56 19.26 6.45
CA PHE A 312 3.69 19.51 7.61
C PHE A 312 3.67 20.98 8.05
N ASN A 313 4.83 21.65 7.99
CA ASN A 313 4.97 22.99 8.60
C ASN A 313 5.48 24.08 7.64
N GLY A 314 5.75 23.75 6.37
CA GLY A 314 6.17 24.73 5.36
C GLY A 314 7.60 25.27 5.54
N ARG A 315 8.42 24.72 6.42
CA ARG A 315 9.81 25.14 6.62
C ARG A 315 10.61 24.96 5.33
N LYS A 316 11.31 26.01 4.93
CA LYS A 316 12.15 26.04 3.74
C LYS A 316 13.53 25.46 4.00
N TYR A 317 14.04 24.68 3.05
CA TYR A 317 15.40 24.14 3.03
C TYR A 317 16.04 24.39 1.67
N GLU A 318 17.30 24.85 1.69
CA GLU A 318 18.13 24.94 0.49
C GLU A 318 18.79 23.56 0.24
N GLY A 319 18.66 23.06 -0.98
CA GLY A 319 19.22 21.76 -1.39
C GLY A 319 20.70 21.80 -1.75
N GLY A 320 21.18 20.76 -2.44
CA GLY A 320 22.57 20.56 -2.82
C GLY A 320 23.46 20.12 -1.65
N ARG A 321 22.91 19.56 -0.59
CA ARG A 321 23.66 19.22 0.64
C ARG A 321 23.09 18.06 1.43
N MET A 322 23.93 17.43 2.22
CA MET A 322 23.56 16.51 3.26
C MET A 322 23.11 17.29 4.50
N VAL A 323 21.99 16.90 5.12
CA VAL A 323 21.46 17.53 6.32
C VAL A 323 21.06 16.47 7.35
N GLN A 324 21.00 16.88 8.60
CA GLN A 324 20.36 16.12 9.66
C GLN A 324 19.05 16.81 10.04
N LEU A 325 17.93 16.12 9.83
CA LEU A 325 16.60 16.64 10.16
C LEU A 325 16.16 16.05 11.50
N PHE A 326 15.57 16.90 12.34
CA PHE A 326 15.09 16.52 13.67
C PHE A 326 13.60 16.77 13.77
N ARG A 327 12.84 15.80 14.34
CA ARG A 327 11.39 15.92 14.57
C ARG A 327 11.00 15.31 15.92
N GLY A 328 9.96 15.87 16.52
CA GLY A 328 9.25 15.24 17.63
C GLY A 328 8.58 13.94 17.22
N ILE A 329 7.90 13.31 18.16
CA ILE A 329 7.21 12.03 17.90
C ILE A 329 6.02 12.24 16.93
N GLU A 330 5.49 13.43 16.83
CA GLU A 330 4.33 13.79 16.02
C GLU A 330 4.61 13.90 14.53
N GLU A 331 5.89 13.98 14.13
CA GLU A 331 6.28 14.24 12.75
C GLU A 331 7.43 13.35 12.29
N ILE A 332 7.52 13.17 10.98
CA ILE A 332 8.73 12.69 10.28
C ILE A 332 9.09 13.69 9.16
N PRO A 333 10.35 13.75 8.73
CA PRO A 333 10.72 14.55 7.57
C PRO A 333 10.05 14.04 6.30
N VAL A 334 9.11 14.82 5.79
CA VAL A 334 8.52 14.70 4.46
C VAL A 334 8.68 16.05 3.78
N LEU A 335 9.34 16.07 2.65
CA LEU A 335 9.70 17.30 1.95
C LEU A 335 9.07 17.31 0.56
N ALA A 336 8.50 18.45 0.19
CA ALA A 336 8.02 18.71 -1.15
C ALA A 336 9.01 19.62 -1.88
N ARG A 337 9.21 19.39 -3.17
CA ARG A 337 10.04 20.27 -3.99
C ARG A 337 9.34 21.60 -4.23
N GLU A 338 10.11 22.61 -4.62
CA GLU A 338 9.58 23.90 -5.08
C GLU A 338 8.54 23.69 -6.19
N GLY A 339 7.36 24.30 -6.03
CA GLY A 339 6.26 24.23 -6.99
C GLY A 339 5.44 22.93 -6.95
N ALA A 340 5.70 22.04 -6.01
CA ALA A 340 4.94 20.78 -5.87
C ALA A 340 3.45 21.03 -5.63
N ILE A 341 2.61 20.13 -6.17
CA ILE A 341 1.16 20.13 -6.04
C ILE A 341 0.70 18.77 -5.58
N VAL A 342 0.13 18.67 -4.38
CA VAL A 342 -0.30 17.41 -3.80
C VAL A 342 -1.81 17.42 -3.59
N PRO A 343 -2.59 16.65 -4.39
CA PRO A 343 -4.02 16.50 -4.17
C PRO A 343 -4.31 15.56 -3.00
N LEU A 344 -5.19 15.99 -2.12
CA LEU A 344 -5.64 15.24 -0.95
C LEU A 344 -7.16 15.14 -0.95
N LYS A 345 -7.72 14.02 -0.52
CA LYS A 345 -9.14 13.94 -0.16
C LYS A 345 -9.37 14.82 1.07
N ASN A 346 -10.39 15.68 1.03
CA ASN A 346 -10.76 16.45 2.21
C ASN A 346 -11.34 15.52 3.28
N MET A 347 -10.75 15.55 4.48
CA MET A 347 -11.05 14.67 5.60
C MET A 347 -11.93 15.33 6.67
N GLU A 348 -12.73 16.34 6.33
CA GLU A 348 -13.74 16.91 7.25
C GLU A 348 -14.79 15.87 7.62
N VAL A 349 -15.16 15.00 6.67
CA VAL A 349 -15.98 13.81 6.90
C VAL A 349 -15.10 12.58 6.68
N PHE A 350 -14.94 11.77 7.72
CA PHE A 350 -14.21 10.51 7.63
C PHE A 350 -15.17 9.39 7.22
N ASP A 351 -14.91 8.78 6.07
CA ASP A 351 -15.62 7.64 5.53
C ASP A 351 -14.66 6.66 4.83
N ASN A 352 -15.15 5.46 4.52
CA ASN A 352 -14.46 4.47 3.70
C ASN A 352 -14.87 4.53 2.22
N ASP A 353 -15.54 5.59 1.81
CA ASP A 353 -16.00 5.75 0.44
C ASP A 353 -14.81 5.69 -0.53
N THR A 354 -14.91 4.85 -1.54
CA THR A 354 -13.91 4.63 -2.60
C THR A 354 -14.24 5.40 -3.88
N ASP A 355 -15.37 6.10 -3.93
CA ASP A 355 -15.74 6.96 -5.05
C ASP A 355 -14.77 8.12 -5.22
N ASN A 356 -14.72 8.66 -6.43
CA ASN A 356 -13.94 9.86 -6.70
C ASN A 356 -14.39 11.02 -5.80
N PRO A 357 -13.47 11.70 -5.09
CA PRO A 357 -13.82 12.61 -4.01
C PRO A 357 -14.69 13.80 -4.47
N LYS A 358 -15.78 14.07 -3.74
CA LYS A 358 -16.59 15.29 -3.91
C LYS A 358 -15.87 16.55 -3.42
N SER A 359 -14.89 16.40 -2.54
CA SER A 359 -14.09 17.52 -2.01
C SER A 359 -12.60 17.12 -1.99
N LEU A 360 -11.81 17.92 -2.67
CA LEU A 360 -10.35 17.80 -2.70
C LEU A 360 -9.69 19.02 -2.03
N GLU A 361 -8.65 18.78 -1.27
CA GLU A 361 -7.74 19.79 -0.78
C GLU A 361 -6.44 19.71 -1.60
N ILE A 362 -6.08 20.78 -2.26
CA ILE A 362 -4.88 20.86 -3.09
C ILE A 362 -3.82 21.61 -2.32
N LYS A 363 -2.81 20.89 -1.86
CA LYS A 363 -1.66 21.48 -1.17
C LYS A 363 -0.64 21.97 -2.18
N ILE A 364 -0.41 23.29 -2.20
CA ILE A 364 0.40 23.98 -3.21
C ILE A 364 1.63 24.58 -2.55
N PHE A 365 2.79 24.07 -2.92
CA PHE A 365 4.05 24.53 -2.35
C PHE A 365 4.58 25.77 -3.08
N PRO A 366 5.36 26.64 -2.39
CA PRO A 366 5.95 27.82 -3.01
C PRO A 366 6.81 27.45 -4.23
N GLY A 367 6.87 28.35 -5.22
CA GLY A 367 7.59 28.17 -6.48
C GLY A 367 6.95 28.98 -7.59
N LYS A 368 7.67 29.24 -8.68
CA LYS A 368 7.15 30.02 -9.82
C LYS A 368 6.21 29.18 -10.68
N THR A 369 6.53 27.93 -10.87
CA THR A 369 5.78 27.01 -11.73
C THR A 369 5.66 25.66 -11.05
N GLY A 370 4.64 24.91 -11.44
CA GLY A 370 4.42 23.52 -11.01
C GLY A 370 3.23 22.94 -11.76
N SER A 371 3.20 21.63 -11.91
CA SER A 371 2.04 20.95 -12.50
C SER A 371 1.88 19.55 -11.96
N PHE A 372 0.63 19.12 -11.81
CA PHE A 372 0.26 17.76 -11.46
C PHE A 372 -0.99 17.37 -12.26
N THR A 373 -1.00 16.19 -12.84
CA THR A 373 -2.18 15.67 -13.53
C THR A 373 -2.84 14.64 -12.64
N LEU A 374 -4.01 14.99 -12.12
CA LEU A 374 -4.84 14.08 -11.32
C LEU A 374 -5.53 13.10 -12.27
N TRP A 375 -5.37 11.81 -12.02
CA TRP A 375 -5.99 10.74 -12.76
C TRP A 375 -7.05 10.03 -11.92
N GLU A 376 -8.24 9.83 -12.49
CA GLU A 376 -9.38 9.21 -11.82
C GLU A 376 -10.14 8.30 -12.77
N ASP A 377 -10.77 7.24 -12.27
CA ASP A 377 -11.56 6.29 -13.03
C ASP A 377 -12.74 5.74 -12.22
N GLU A 378 -13.39 4.69 -12.70
CA GLU A 378 -14.53 4.02 -12.05
C GLU A 378 -14.11 2.99 -10.98
N GLY A 379 -12.84 2.94 -10.56
CA GLY A 379 -12.37 2.03 -9.52
C GLY A 379 -12.04 0.63 -10.05
N ASP A 380 -12.75 -0.41 -9.63
CA ASP A 380 -12.45 -1.81 -9.94
C ASP A 380 -13.04 -2.34 -11.25
N CYS A 381 -13.63 -1.49 -12.09
CA CYS A 381 -14.13 -1.87 -13.42
C CYS A 381 -13.01 -2.25 -14.37
N VAL A 382 -13.26 -3.26 -15.22
CA VAL A 382 -12.32 -3.69 -16.28
C VAL A 382 -12.34 -2.71 -17.46
N GLU A 383 -13.46 -2.07 -17.72
CA GLU A 383 -13.58 -1.07 -18.82
C GLU A 383 -12.81 0.19 -18.45
N GLU A 384 -11.98 0.66 -19.38
CA GLU A 384 -11.16 1.86 -19.20
C GLU A 384 -12.03 3.13 -19.35
N SER A 385 -12.71 3.50 -18.28
CA SER A 385 -13.42 4.77 -18.17
C SER A 385 -12.66 5.67 -17.21
N TRP A 386 -11.94 6.64 -17.74
CA TRP A 386 -11.03 7.49 -16.97
C TRP A 386 -11.15 8.97 -17.35
N VAL A 387 -10.65 9.82 -16.46
CA VAL A 387 -10.55 11.26 -16.66
C VAL A 387 -9.25 11.79 -16.07
N GLU A 388 -8.65 12.74 -16.76
CA GLU A 388 -7.48 13.50 -16.29
C GLU A 388 -7.84 14.95 -16.04
N THR A 389 -7.38 15.50 -14.91
CA THR A 389 -7.51 16.92 -14.59
C THR A 389 -6.12 17.50 -14.31
N LYS A 390 -5.63 18.35 -15.20
CA LYS A 390 -4.35 19.05 -14.99
C LYS A 390 -4.53 20.20 -14.00
N LEU A 391 -3.69 20.21 -12.98
CA LEU A 391 -3.51 21.28 -12.01
C LEU A 391 -2.20 21.98 -12.31
N GLU A 392 -2.20 23.31 -12.40
CA GLU A 392 -1.02 24.07 -12.80
C GLU A 392 -0.84 25.31 -11.96
N LYS A 393 0.37 25.51 -11.49
CA LYS A 393 0.84 26.78 -10.92
C LYS A 393 1.69 27.49 -11.95
N ALA A 394 1.35 28.73 -12.24
CA ALA A 394 2.03 29.62 -13.20
C ALA A 394 2.21 31.00 -12.64
N GLN A 395 3.08 31.79 -13.27
CA GLN A 395 3.15 33.23 -13.06
C GLN A 395 2.70 33.94 -14.33
N GLU A 396 1.66 34.75 -14.21
CA GLU A 396 1.17 35.63 -15.29
C GLU A 396 1.31 37.10 -14.86
N GLU A 397 1.99 37.89 -15.67
CA GLU A 397 2.24 39.31 -15.39
C GLU A 397 2.82 39.57 -13.98
N GLY A 398 3.65 38.65 -13.48
CA GLY A 398 4.27 38.73 -12.15
C GLY A 398 3.36 38.37 -10.97
N LYS A 399 2.15 37.88 -11.24
CA LYS A 399 1.23 37.34 -10.22
C LYS A 399 1.20 35.82 -10.25
N ASP A 400 1.16 35.22 -9.09
CA ASP A 400 0.97 33.79 -8.96
C ASP A 400 -0.48 33.41 -9.33
N CYS A 401 -0.62 32.49 -10.28
CA CYS A 401 -1.89 31.93 -10.71
C CYS A 401 -1.91 30.43 -10.42
N PHE A 402 -3.07 29.93 -10.02
CA PHE A 402 -3.34 28.48 -9.95
C PHE A 402 -4.52 28.15 -10.87
N ILE A 403 -4.28 27.22 -11.79
CA ILE A 403 -5.21 26.88 -12.85
C ILE A 403 -5.65 25.44 -12.68
N ILE A 404 -6.95 25.21 -12.58
CA ILE A 404 -7.56 23.90 -12.70
C ILE A 404 -8.10 23.81 -14.12
N HIS A 405 -7.44 23.00 -14.95
CA HIS A 405 -7.83 22.84 -16.34
C HIS A 405 -9.12 22.04 -16.47
N SER A 406 -9.81 22.21 -17.60
CA SER A 406 -10.98 21.38 -17.90
C SER A 406 -10.59 19.91 -17.98
N PRO A 407 -11.35 19.00 -17.36
CA PRO A 407 -11.09 17.58 -17.37
C PRO A 407 -11.08 17.03 -18.81
N GLN A 408 -10.20 16.07 -19.08
CA GLN A 408 -10.11 15.35 -20.34
C GLN A 408 -10.45 13.87 -20.13
N GLY A 409 -11.25 13.29 -21.00
CA GLY A 409 -11.70 11.90 -20.89
C GLY A 409 -13.19 11.78 -20.54
N ASN A 410 -13.59 10.70 -19.87
CA ASN A 410 -14.98 10.47 -19.50
C ASN A 410 -15.34 11.23 -18.21
N THR A 411 -15.92 12.40 -18.34
CA THR A 411 -16.34 13.23 -17.18
C THR A 411 -17.47 12.62 -16.35
N LYS A 412 -18.11 11.53 -16.82
CA LYS A 412 -19.15 10.83 -16.02
C LYS A 412 -18.57 10.14 -14.77
N VAL A 413 -17.27 9.84 -14.77
CA VAL A 413 -16.59 9.27 -13.57
C VAL A 413 -16.40 10.29 -12.47
N LEU A 414 -16.57 11.59 -12.76
CA LEU A 414 -16.46 12.64 -11.77
C LEU A 414 -17.78 12.84 -11.01
N PRO A 415 -17.73 13.27 -9.74
CA PRO A 415 -18.93 13.68 -9.04
C PRO A 415 -19.58 14.89 -9.75
N GLU A 416 -20.93 14.97 -9.75
CA GLU A 416 -21.67 16.06 -10.38
C GLU A 416 -21.23 17.46 -9.93
N LYS A 417 -20.79 17.57 -8.67
CA LYS A 417 -20.23 18.80 -8.09
C LYS A 417 -18.99 18.44 -7.29
N ARG A 418 -17.93 19.19 -7.53
CA ARG A 418 -16.67 19.05 -6.78
C ARG A 418 -16.27 20.37 -6.15
N CYS A 419 -15.92 20.31 -4.87
CA CYS A 419 -15.29 21.40 -4.15
C CYS A 419 -13.76 21.25 -4.25
N TRP A 420 -13.10 22.36 -4.59
CA TRP A 420 -11.65 22.47 -4.61
C TRP A 420 -11.22 23.44 -3.51
N LYS A 421 -10.59 22.94 -2.47
CA LYS A 421 -9.97 23.74 -1.42
C LYS A 421 -8.50 23.91 -1.74
N LEU A 422 -8.04 25.13 -1.89
CA LEU A 422 -6.64 25.43 -2.19
C LEU A 422 -5.91 25.80 -0.89
N ASP A 423 -4.88 25.02 -0.57
CA ASP A 423 -3.97 25.25 0.57
C ASP A 423 -2.61 25.71 0.05
N PHE A 424 -2.40 27.03 0.02
CA PHE A 424 -1.10 27.63 -0.31
C PHE A 424 -0.20 27.56 0.93
N VAL A 425 0.81 26.71 0.87
CA VAL A 425 1.75 26.52 1.98
C VAL A 425 2.50 27.80 2.27
N SER A 426 2.32 28.33 3.48
CA SER A 426 3.03 29.53 3.94
C SER A 426 4.49 29.20 4.27
N ILE A 427 5.39 30.09 3.87
CA ILE A 427 6.82 29.96 4.20
C ILE A 427 7.03 30.41 5.63
N PHE A 428 7.48 29.51 6.49
CA PHE A 428 8.03 29.88 7.78
C PHE A 428 9.56 30.02 7.63
N SER A 429 10.04 31.26 7.56
CA SER A 429 11.45 31.57 7.77
C SER A 429 11.72 31.62 9.27
N VAL A 430 12.69 30.82 9.73
CA VAL A 430 13.23 30.87 11.10
C VAL A 430 14.31 31.92 11.17
#